data_335e7b8432934f4394b2b63d39451608
#
_entry.id   335e7b8432934f4394b2b63d39451608
#
_cell.length_a   1.000
_cell.length_b   1.000
_cell.length_c   1.000
_cell.angle_alpha   90.00
_cell.angle_beta   90.00
_cell.angle_gamma   90.00
#
_symmetry.space_group_name_H-M   'P 1'
#
loop_
_entity.id
_entity.type
_entity.pdbx_description
1 polymer ?
#
loop_
_entity_poly.entity_id
_entity_poly.type
_entity_poly.pdbx_seq_one_letter_code
_entity_poly.pdbx_strand_id
1 'polypeptide(L)'
;MQLHIDLDAAYLVAPKANSRIAGFYYCSTKKDPRFTPPPLNGPVHVECRVLRHVVTSAAEAETAALFYNTQMALELVHILRALGHPQQPISIKTDNVTAASFVKDTLKQRRSKAWDVRYHWLSEQQRNKKFNIFWDKGENNLADYHTKHHPPSYHQKVRRKYILHNFFAPLK
;
A
#
# COMPACT_ATOMS: atom_id res chain seq x y z
N MET A 1 -14.71 -4.87 11.06
CA MET A 1 -13.35 -4.35 10.72
C MET A 1 -13.26 -4.14 9.22
N GLN A 2 -12.56 -3.12 8.78
CA GLN A 2 -12.33 -2.82 7.35
C GLN A 2 -10.82 -2.88 7.05
N LEU A 3 -10.44 -3.49 5.95
CA LEU A 3 -9.07 -3.57 5.49
C LEU A 3 -8.64 -2.25 4.85
N HIS A 4 -7.47 -1.76 5.23
CA HIS A 4 -6.80 -0.60 4.66
C HIS A 4 -5.37 -0.99 4.27
N ILE A 5 -4.84 -0.32 3.25
CA ILE A 5 -3.51 -0.59 2.75
C ILE A 5 -2.81 0.74 2.48
N ASP A 6 -1.61 0.87 3.02
CA ASP A 6 -0.63 1.86 2.59
C ASP A 6 0.38 1.13 1.71
N LEU A 7 0.74 1.72 0.59
CA LEU A 7 1.74 1.15 -0.30
C LEU A 7 2.77 2.18 -0.73
N ASP A 8 3.97 1.69 -1.02
CA ASP A 8 5.11 2.52 -1.43
C ASP A 8 6.00 1.75 -2.41
N ALA A 9 6.72 2.48 -3.25
CA ALA A 9 7.77 1.95 -4.09
C ALA A 9 9.03 2.83 -4.04
N ALA A 10 10.18 2.21 -3.83
CA ALA A 10 11.47 2.87 -3.94
C ALA A 10 12.14 2.47 -5.26
N TYR A 11 12.26 3.44 -6.16
CA TYR A 11 12.79 3.26 -7.50
C TYR A 11 14.32 3.10 -7.50
N LEU A 12 14.84 2.06 -8.15
CA LEU A 12 16.28 1.76 -8.34
C LEU A 12 17.10 1.64 -7.04
N VAL A 13 16.49 1.22 -5.94
CA VAL A 13 17.18 1.13 -4.62
C VAL A 13 17.83 -0.23 -4.35
N ALA A 14 17.58 -1.22 -5.20
CA ALA A 14 18.13 -2.57 -5.05
C ALA A 14 19.19 -2.87 -6.13
N PRO A 15 20.07 -3.88 -5.93
CA PRO A 15 21.08 -4.26 -6.91
C PRO A 15 20.49 -4.53 -8.30
N LYS A 16 21.31 -4.37 -9.34
CA LYS A 16 20.94 -4.57 -10.75
C LYS A 16 19.79 -3.67 -11.23
N ALA A 17 19.76 -2.43 -10.76
CA ALA A 17 18.74 -1.44 -11.08
C ALA A 17 17.29 -1.93 -10.79
N ASN A 18 17.13 -2.76 -9.78
CA ASN A 18 15.81 -3.19 -9.33
C ASN A 18 15.19 -2.18 -8.37
N SER A 19 13.88 -2.15 -8.34
CA SER A 19 13.08 -1.34 -7.43
C SER A 19 12.54 -2.22 -6.30
N ARG A 20 12.22 -1.61 -5.17
CA ARG A 20 11.60 -2.29 -4.03
C ARG A 20 10.17 -1.78 -3.87
N ILE A 21 9.26 -2.69 -3.57
CA ILE A 21 7.87 -2.37 -3.26
C ILE A 21 7.51 -2.86 -1.87
N ALA A 22 6.60 -2.15 -1.22
CA ALA A 22 6.05 -2.56 0.07
C ALA A 22 4.55 -2.29 0.15
N GLY A 23 3.90 -3.05 1.02
CA GLY A 23 2.52 -2.87 1.44
C GLY A 23 2.40 -3.06 2.96
N PHE A 24 1.68 -2.15 3.60
CA PHE A 24 1.34 -2.22 5.02
C PHE A 24 -0.18 -2.35 5.15
N TYR A 25 -0.63 -3.53 5.57
CA TYR A 25 -2.04 -3.89 5.63
C TYR A 25 -2.52 -3.87 7.06
N TYR A 26 -3.58 -3.14 7.35
CA TYR A 26 -4.14 -3.03 8.69
C TYR A 26 -5.66 -2.97 8.67
N CYS A 27 -6.27 -3.36 9.78
CA CYS A 27 -7.71 -3.30 9.96
C CYS A 27 -8.11 -2.12 10.84
N SER A 28 -9.20 -1.45 10.48
CA SER A 28 -9.78 -0.37 11.27
C SER A 28 -11.30 -0.45 11.28
N THR A 29 -11.91 0.18 12.28
CA THR A 29 -13.36 0.39 12.33
C THR A 29 -13.82 1.64 11.59
N LYS A 30 -12.90 2.55 11.27
CA LYS A 30 -13.21 3.78 10.53
C LYS A 30 -13.42 3.50 9.06
N LYS A 31 -14.51 4.05 8.51
CA LYS A 31 -14.93 3.82 7.13
C LYS A 31 -14.10 4.61 6.11
N ASP A 32 -13.61 5.80 6.47
CA ASP A 32 -12.86 6.67 5.56
C ASP A 32 -11.58 7.20 6.21
N PRO A 33 -10.41 6.65 5.86
CA PRO A 33 -9.13 7.06 6.41
C PRO A 33 -8.63 8.43 5.90
N ARG A 34 -9.25 9.00 4.86
CA ARG A 34 -8.80 10.26 4.25
C ARG A 34 -8.90 11.46 5.18
N PHE A 35 -9.87 11.46 6.09
CA PHE A 35 -10.16 12.59 6.97
C PHE A 35 -9.64 12.44 8.40
N THR A 36 -9.34 11.21 8.78
CA THR A 36 -8.82 10.94 10.13
C THR A 36 -7.95 9.68 10.04
N PRO A 37 -6.68 9.75 10.38
CA PRO A 37 -5.85 8.55 10.45
C PRO A 37 -6.55 7.51 11.31
N PRO A 38 -6.78 6.29 10.85
CA PRO A 38 -7.39 5.26 11.66
C PRO A 38 -6.45 4.90 12.82
N PRO A 39 -6.98 4.53 14.00
CA PRO A 39 -6.14 4.00 15.06
C PRO A 39 -5.43 2.75 14.54
N LEU A 40 -4.13 2.70 14.72
CA LEU A 40 -3.32 1.55 14.32
C LEU A 40 -3.48 0.46 15.38
N ASN A 41 -4.04 -0.67 14.96
CA ASN A 41 -4.10 -1.88 15.78
C ASN A 41 -2.94 -2.85 15.44
N GLY A 42 -1.91 -2.35 14.76
CA GLY A 42 -0.84 -3.13 14.17
C GLY A 42 -1.20 -3.64 12.76
N PRO A 43 -0.21 -4.07 11.99
CA PRO A 43 -0.45 -4.68 10.70
C PRO A 43 -1.00 -6.09 10.84
N VAL A 44 -1.90 -6.47 9.95
CA VAL A 44 -2.32 -7.87 9.75
C VAL A 44 -1.42 -8.58 8.75
N HIS A 45 -0.77 -7.80 7.89
CA HIS A 45 0.23 -8.28 6.93
C HIS A 45 1.17 -7.13 6.55
N VAL A 46 2.43 -7.46 6.32
CA VAL A 46 3.43 -6.55 5.77
C VAL A 46 4.15 -7.27 4.65
N GLU A 47 4.19 -6.67 3.49
CA GLU A 47 4.97 -7.16 2.38
C GLU A 47 6.08 -6.16 2.04
N CYS A 48 7.29 -6.69 1.80
CA CYS A 48 8.38 -5.93 1.26
C CYS A 48 9.20 -6.85 0.35
N ARG A 49 9.29 -6.51 -0.92
CA ARG A 49 10.04 -7.30 -1.90
C ARG A 49 10.73 -6.48 -2.97
N VAL A 50 11.77 -7.05 -3.57
CA VAL A 50 12.41 -6.51 -4.75
C VAL A 50 11.64 -6.95 -5.99
N LEU A 51 11.35 -6.02 -6.90
CA LEU A 51 10.80 -6.33 -8.21
C LEU A 51 11.83 -7.11 -9.02
N ARG A 52 11.43 -8.26 -9.57
CA ARG A 52 12.31 -9.12 -10.37
C ARG A 52 12.57 -8.61 -11.79
N HIS A 53 11.90 -7.55 -12.19
CA HIS A 53 12.05 -6.90 -13.49
C HIS A 53 12.42 -5.44 -13.30
N VAL A 54 13.23 -4.92 -14.21
CA VAL A 54 13.60 -3.51 -14.21
C VAL A 54 12.41 -2.70 -14.70
N VAL A 55 12.07 -1.66 -13.96
CA VAL A 55 11.05 -0.67 -14.34
C VAL A 55 11.74 0.60 -14.84
N THR A 56 11.10 1.31 -15.74
CA THR A 56 11.72 2.43 -16.46
C THR A 56 11.48 3.79 -15.81
N SER A 57 10.61 3.84 -14.79
CA SER A 57 10.29 5.08 -14.07
C SER A 57 9.78 4.79 -12.66
N ALA A 58 9.83 5.82 -11.80
CA ALA A 58 9.22 5.75 -10.47
C ALA A 58 7.71 5.47 -10.54
N ALA A 59 7.01 6.09 -11.50
CA ALA A 59 5.58 5.86 -11.70
C ALA A 59 5.27 4.39 -12.07
N GLU A 60 6.14 3.74 -12.82
CA GLU A 60 6.01 2.32 -13.15
C GLU A 60 6.26 1.43 -11.92
N ALA A 61 7.24 1.79 -11.07
CA ALA A 61 7.48 1.10 -9.81
C ALA A 61 6.27 1.19 -8.87
N GLU A 62 5.67 2.37 -8.76
CA GLU A 62 4.47 2.61 -7.95
C GLU A 62 3.25 1.85 -8.49
N THR A 63 3.07 1.79 -9.81
CA THR A 63 1.99 1.00 -10.39
C THR A 63 2.21 -0.49 -10.18
N ALA A 64 3.46 -0.96 -10.21
CA ALA A 64 3.77 -2.33 -9.85
C ALA A 64 3.45 -2.60 -8.36
N ALA A 65 3.76 -1.66 -7.46
CA ALA A 65 3.38 -1.75 -6.06
C ALA A 65 1.86 -1.85 -5.90
N LEU A 66 1.10 -0.98 -6.58
CA LEU A 66 -0.37 -1.05 -6.62
C LEU A 66 -0.84 -2.43 -7.08
N PHE A 67 -0.35 -2.92 -8.20
CA PHE A 67 -0.79 -4.17 -8.78
C PHE A 67 -0.58 -5.37 -7.84
N TYR A 68 0.63 -5.55 -7.32
CA TYR A 68 0.94 -6.69 -6.47
C TYR A 68 0.23 -6.62 -5.10
N ASN A 69 0.23 -5.44 -4.48
CA ASN A 69 -0.44 -5.28 -3.19
C ASN A 69 -1.96 -5.41 -3.31
N THR A 70 -2.54 -5.00 -4.44
CA THR A 70 -3.97 -5.16 -4.69
C THR A 70 -4.36 -6.63 -4.87
N GLN A 71 -3.52 -7.44 -5.51
CA GLN A 71 -3.74 -8.89 -5.60
C GLN A 71 -3.74 -9.54 -4.22
N MET A 72 -2.75 -9.24 -3.38
CA MET A 72 -2.69 -9.74 -1.99
C MET A 72 -3.91 -9.28 -1.17
N ALA A 73 -4.37 -8.05 -1.39
CA ALA A 73 -5.55 -7.53 -0.72
C ALA A 73 -6.82 -8.34 -0.99
N LEU A 74 -6.98 -8.84 -2.21
CA LEU A 74 -8.15 -9.69 -2.55
C LEU A 74 -8.14 -10.99 -1.74
N GLU A 75 -6.99 -11.60 -1.53
CA GLU A 75 -6.86 -12.81 -0.71
C GLU A 75 -7.24 -12.51 0.75
N LEU A 76 -6.73 -11.42 1.31
CA LEU A 76 -7.07 -11.00 2.68
C LEU A 76 -8.56 -10.66 2.84
N VAL A 77 -9.19 -10.07 1.82
CA VAL A 77 -10.63 -9.83 1.81
C VAL A 77 -11.43 -11.13 1.91
N HIS A 78 -11.03 -12.17 1.18
CA HIS A 78 -11.70 -13.47 1.27
C HIS A 78 -11.60 -14.05 2.68
N ILE A 79 -10.41 -13.97 3.29
CA ILE A 79 -10.20 -14.42 4.67
C ILE A 79 -11.08 -13.63 5.65
N LEU A 80 -11.05 -12.29 5.57
CA LEU A 80 -11.84 -11.43 6.47
C LEU A 80 -13.36 -11.69 6.33
N ARG A 81 -13.84 -11.91 5.11
CA ARG A 81 -15.23 -12.27 4.87
C ARG A 81 -15.59 -13.62 5.48
N ALA A 82 -14.72 -14.62 5.34
CA ALA A 82 -14.92 -15.93 5.95
C ALA A 82 -14.95 -15.85 7.49
N LEU A 83 -14.22 -14.90 8.07
CA LEU A 83 -14.23 -14.59 9.51
C LEU A 83 -15.45 -13.73 9.94
N GLY A 84 -16.42 -13.48 9.06
CA GLY A 84 -17.62 -12.72 9.39
C GLY A 84 -17.47 -11.19 9.32
N HIS A 85 -16.41 -10.69 8.67
CA HIS A 85 -16.17 -9.27 8.48
C HIS A 85 -16.41 -8.82 7.03
N PRO A 86 -17.65 -8.43 6.64
CA PRO A 86 -17.94 -7.92 5.30
C PRO A 86 -17.04 -6.72 4.97
N GLN A 87 -16.42 -6.75 3.78
CA GLN A 87 -15.54 -5.67 3.35
C GLN A 87 -16.27 -4.73 2.39
N GLN A 88 -16.16 -3.43 2.65
CA GLN A 88 -16.43 -2.35 1.72
C GLN A 88 -15.31 -2.30 0.65
N PRO A 89 -15.39 -1.43 -0.38
CA PRO A 89 -14.24 -1.18 -1.24
C PRO A 89 -12.99 -0.88 -0.39
N ILE A 90 -11.91 -1.62 -0.63
CA ILE A 90 -10.68 -1.51 0.16
C ILE A 90 -10.05 -0.13 -0.09
N SER A 91 -9.75 0.58 0.98
CA SER A 91 -9.02 1.84 0.89
C SER A 91 -7.53 1.58 0.69
N ILE A 92 -7.00 2.05 -0.44
CA ILE A 92 -5.58 1.92 -0.80
C ILE A 92 -4.97 3.30 -0.92
N LYS A 93 -3.98 3.57 -0.09
CA LYS A 93 -3.25 4.83 -0.06
C LYS A 93 -1.92 4.71 -0.81
N THR A 94 -1.62 5.69 -1.66
CA THR A 94 -0.33 5.89 -2.32
C THR A 94 0.08 7.36 -2.20
N ASP A 95 1.36 7.64 -2.14
CA ASP A 95 1.89 9.01 -2.18
C ASP A 95 2.24 9.47 -3.60
N ASN A 96 2.03 8.63 -4.61
CA ASN A 96 2.26 8.97 -6.00
C ASN A 96 0.97 9.42 -6.68
N VAL A 97 0.87 10.74 -6.93
CA VAL A 97 -0.28 11.36 -7.63
C VAL A 97 -0.49 10.74 -9.01
N THR A 98 0.60 10.45 -9.73
CA THR A 98 0.53 9.88 -11.08
C THR A 98 -0.09 8.48 -11.03
N ALA A 99 0.36 7.62 -10.11
CA ALA A 99 -0.21 6.28 -9.96
C ALA A 99 -1.70 6.32 -9.59
N ALA A 100 -2.08 7.20 -8.64
CA ALA A 100 -3.48 7.39 -8.27
C ALA A 100 -4.35 7.94 -9.43
N SER A 101 -3.80 8.85 -10.23
CA SER A 101 -4.50 9.44 -11.38
C SER A 101 -4.64 8.48 -12.55
N PHE A 102 -3.65 7.62 -12.75
CA PHE A 102 -3.69 6.59 -13.79
C PHE A 102 -4.87 5.66 -13.60
N VAL A 103 -5.03 5.11 -12.40
CA VAL A 103 -6.09 4.15 -12.12
C VAL A 103 -7.48 4.78 -12.25
N LYS A 104 -7.58 6.12 -12.15
CA LYS A 104 -8.82 6.89 -12.34
C LYS A 104 -9.13 7.25 -13.80
N ASP A 105 -8.43 6.69 -14.78
CA ASP A 105 -8.58 7.00 -16.22
C ASP A 105 -8.36 8.48 -16.59
N THR A 106 -7.71 9.27 -15.73
CA THR A 106 -7.46 10.70 -15.97
C THR A 106 -6.22 10.98 -16.80
N LEU A 107 -5.33 10.00 -16.96
CA LEU A 107 -4.09 10.12 -17.75
C LEU A 107 -3.95 8.94 -18.71
N LYS A 108 -3.76 9.23 -20.00
CA LYS A 108 -3.42 8.20 -21.00
C LYS A 108 -1.90 8.06 -21.06
N GLN A 109 -1.37 6.89 -20.71
CA GLN A 109 0.04 6.61 -20.90
C GLN A 109 0.31 5.88 -22.22
N ARG A 110 1.31 6.39 -22.93
CA ARG A 110 1.84 5.77 -24.15
C ARG A 110 3.08 4.97 -23.75
N ARG A 111 3.08 3.63 -23.79
CA ARG A 111 4.27 2.75 -23.91
C ARG A 111 4.35 1.60 -22.90
N SER A 112 4.41 0.41 -23.44
CA SER A 112 4.72 -0.92 -22.93
C SER A 112 3.50 -1.81 -22.67
N LYS A 113 3.38 -2.88 -23.45
CA LYS A 113 2.25 -3.83 -23.37
C LYS A 113 2.13 -4.53 -22.01
N ALA A 114 3.23 -4.80 -21.33
CA ALA A 114 3.22 -5.46 -20.02
C ALA A 114 2.71 -4.51 -18.92
N TRP A 115 2.96 -3.21 -19.07
CA TRP A 115 2.46 -2.17 -18.21
C TRP A 115 0.95 -1.97 -18.40
N ASP A 116 0.52 -2.00 -19.66
CA ASP A 116 -0.89 -1.86 -20.03
C ASP A 116 -1.77 -2.92 -19.38
N VAL A 117 -1.34 -4.18 -19.29
CA VAL A 117 -2.12 -5.26 -18.68
C VAL A 117 -2.36 -5.00 -17.18
N ARG A 118 -1.32 -4.60 -16.42
CA ARG A 118 -1.45 -4.29 -14.99
C ARG A 118 -2.35 -3.09 -14.76
N TYR A 119 -2.19 -2.07 -15.57
CA TYR A 119 -3.00 -0.87 -15.54
C TYR A 119 -4.48 -1.18 -15.84
N HIS A 120 -4.77 -1.89 -16.93
CA HIS A 120 -6.15 -2.24 -17.28
C HIS A 120 -6.81 -3.09 -16.20
N TRP A 121 -6.06 -4.03 -15.62
CA TRP A 121 -6.57 -4.82 -14.52
C TRP A 121 -6.91 -3.96 -13.29
N LEU A 122 -6.02 -3.05 -12.88
CA LEU A 122 -6.27 -2.12 -11.77
C LEU A 122 -7.48 -1.24 -12.02
N SER A 123 -7.57 -0.64 -13.21
CA SER A 123 -8.71 0.20 -13.62
C SER A 123 -10.03 -0.57 -13.61
N GLU A 124 -10.01 -1.83 -14.06
CA GLU A 124 -11.17 -2.70 -14.01
C GLU A 124 -11.62 -2.99 -12.57
N GLN A 125 -10.68 -3.36 -11.69
CA GLN A 125 -11.01 -3.62 -10.28
C GLN A 125 -11.57 -2.37 -9.59
N GLN A 126 -11.06 -1.19 -9.92
CA GLN A 126 -11.59 0.07 -9.38
C GLN A 126 -12.98 0.39 -9.93
N ARG A 127 -13.21 0.23 -11.25
CA ARG A 127 -14.55 0.38 -11.85
C ARG A 127 -15.58 -0.58 -11.23
N ASN A 128 -15.15 -1.79 -10.90
CA ASN A 128 -15.93 -2.79 -10.18
C ASN A 128 -16.10 -2.49 -8.68
N LYS A 129 -15.65 -1.31 -8.21
CA LYS A 129 -15.75 -0.84 -6.82
C LYS A 129 -15.13 -1.80 -5.79
N LYS A 130 -14.13 -2.59 -6.19
CA LYS A 130 -13.38 -3.45 -5.25
C LYS A 130 -12.39 -2.64 -4.44
N PHE A 131 -11.85 -1.56 -5.01
CA PHE A 131 -10.86 -0.68 -4.40
C PHE A 131 -11.26 0.78 -4.49
N ASN A 132 -10.77 1.55 -3.52
CA ASN A 132 -10.78 3.00 -3.53
C ASN A 132 -9.34 3.48 -3.36
N ILE A 133 -8.68 3.76 -4.49
CA ILE A 133 -7.30 4.22 -4.52
C ILE A 133 -7.30 5.74 -4.38
N PHE A 134 -6.55 6.27 -3.43
CA PHE A 134 -6.43 7.70 -3.18
C PHE A 134 -4.99 8.09 -2.86
N TRP A 135 -4.70 9.35 -3.11
CA TRP A 135 -3.42 9.96 -2.77
C TRP A 135 -3.45 10.57 -1.37
N ASP A 136 -2.34 10.41 -0.64
CA ASP A 136 -2.04 11.15 0.59
C ASP A 136 -0.55 11.44 0.66
N LYS A 137 -0.15 12.38 1.52
CA LYS A 137 1.25 12.77 1.71
C LYS A 137 2.09 11.59 2.20
N GLY A 138 3.33 11.49 1.70
CA GLY A 138 4.29 10.43 2.07
C GLY A 138 4.59 10.37 3.57
N GLU A 139 4.52 11.49 4.30
CA GLU A 139 4.68 11.54 5.76
C GLU A 139 3.72 10.61 6.52
N ASN A 140 2.56 10.36 5.93
CA ASN A 140 1.51 9.51 6.49
C ASN A 140 1.54 8.09 5.92
N ASN A 141 2.49 7.78 5.01
CA ASN A 141 2.58 6.48 4.37
C ASN A 141 3.38 5.48 5.24
N LEU A 142 2.69 4.50 5.80
CA LEU A 142 3.31 3.50 6.66
C LEU A 142 4.18 2.49 5.89
N ALA A 143 3.96 2.33 4.59
CA ALA A 143 4.76 1.45 3.76
C ALA A 143 6.15 2.01 3.43
N ASP A 144 6.34 3.34 3.47
CA ASP A 144 7.61 4.03 3.21
C ASP A 144 8.77 3.49 4.06
N TYR A 145 8.48 3.14 5.32
CA TYR A 145 9.47 2.56 6.21
C TYR A 145 10.08 1.26 5.69
N HIS A 146 9.34 0.48 4.93
CA HIS A 146 9.75 -0.84 4.48
C HIS A 146 10.52 -0.82 3.15
N THR A 147 10.42 0.26 2.40
CA THR A 147 11.08 0.40 1.08
C THR A 147 12.47 1.02 1.16
N LYS A 148 12.75 1.78 2.21
CA LYS A 148 13.95 2.59 2.36
C LYS A 148 14.89 2.06 3.44
N HIS A 149 16.17 2.40 3.34
CA HIS A 149 17.15 2.22 4.40
C HIS A 149 17.13 3.43 5.33
N HIS A 150 17.02 3.18 6.62
CA HIS A 150 16.93 4.24 7.62
C HIS A 150 18.07 4.17 8.63
N PRO A 151 18.57 5.30 9.13
CA PRO A 151 19.54 5.32 10.22
C PRO A 151 18.90 4.85 11.55
N PRO A 152 19.70 4.37 12.52
CA PRO A 152 19.18 3.88 13.80
C PRO A 152 18.28 4.87 14.55
N SER A 153 18.58 6.16 14.48
CA SER A 153 17.76 7.21 15.09
C SER A 153 16.34 7.29 14.52
N TYR A 154 16.21 7.02 13.22
CA TYR A 154 14.88 7.00 12.57
C TYR A 154 14.05 5.79 13.04
N HIS A 155 14.68 4.60 13.17
CA HIS A 155 13.99 3.42 13.73
C HIS A 155 13.43 3.69 15.12
N GLN A 156 14.21 4.34 16.00
CA GLN A 156 13.74 4.72 17.33
C GLN A 156 12.56 5.70 17.28
N LYS A 157 12.64 6.72 16.40
CA LYS A 157 11.60 7.73 16.23
C LYS A 157 10.25 7.13 15.79
N VAL A 158 10.28 6.20 14.84
CA VAL A 158 9.05 5.65 14.24
C VAL A 158 8.56 4.37 14.91
N ARG A 159 9.34 3.79 15.83
CA ARG A 159 9.05 2.51 16.48
C ARG A 159 7.60 2.40 16.98
N ARG A 160 7.08 3.45 17.60
CA ARG A 160 5.70 3.48 18.15
C ARG A 160 4.61 3.39 17.08
N LYS A 161 4.92 3.68 15.82
CA LYS A 161 3.96 3.53 14.71
C LYS A 161 3.78 2.07 14.28
N TYR A 162 4.81 1.22 14.49
CA TYR A 162 4.86 -0.15 13.98
C TYR A 162 4.81 -1.21 15.07
N ILE A 163 5.24 -0.88 16.28
CA ILE A 163 5.26 -1.78 17.42
C ILE A 163 4.48 -1.16 18.57
N LEU A 164 3.43 -1.83 19.02
CA LEU A 164 2.70 -1.44 20.22
C LEU A 164 3.63 -1.56 21.43
N HIS A 165 3.97 -0.41 22.01
CA HIS A 165 4.69 -0.34 23.27
C HIS A 165 3.64 -0.40 24.38
N ASN A 166 3.65 -1.42 25.23
CA ASN A 166 2.83 -1.53 26.44
C ASN A 166 1.45 -2.21 26.36
N PHE A 167 1.31 -3.32 25.67
CA PHE A 167 0.19 -4.21 25.98
C PHE A 167 0.35 -4.92 27.33
N PHE A 168 1.54 -4.86 27.93
CA PHE A 168 1.89 -5.53 29.20
C PHE A 168 2.44 -4.60 30.29
N ALA A 169 2.20 -3.29 30.21
CA ALA A 169 2.45 -2.45 31.38
C ALA A 169 1.35 -2.75 32.42
N PRO A 170 1.70 -3.15 33.64
CA PRO A 170 0.68 -3.33 34.68
C PRO A 170 -0.07 -2.00 34.84
N LEU A 171 -1.39 -2.09 34.80
CA LEU A 171 -2.25 -1.00 35.20
C LEU A 171 -1.83 -0.55 36.64
N LYS A 172 -1.19 0.60 36.73
CA LYS A 172 -0.97 1.27 38.01
C LYS A 172 -2.20 2.07 38.35
#